data_73eb0ec82773a99755fff60a3373ec05
#
_entry.id   73eb0ec82773a99755fff60a3373ec05
#
_cell.length_a   1.000
_cell.length_b   1.000
_cell.length_c   1.000
_cell.angle_alpha   90.00
_cell.angle_beta   90.00
_cell.angle_gamma   90.00
#
_symmetry.space_group_name_H-M   'P 1'
#
loop_
_entity.id
_entity.type
_entity.pdbx_description
1 polymer ?
#
loop_
_entity_poly.entity_id
_entity_poly.type
_entity_poly.pdbx_seq_one_letter_code
_entity_poly.pdbx_strand_id
1 'polypeptide(L)'
;MKTNHRLGGILASIAALMGIIGHYVLFLNWYEKGMNTPTAEPGCEILLKYIHPILANFGILAGVLFAVSAYGFFKKKDWAFLLSVIAIVPALLGSWFVNVPYMASGLPPVYFILFWPYVLLYFLFMISVGKISWSRTLLALFTGIAYIFCWMNGIASTSRTITHGSPIFALVQHLHFLAMLAWAAVTVGVLMKPREWVWVLAVSAGLTELAVGIPLAVETAQQLGRFSLFALAPITCLGLIVVLFWPNLWERLTGAEA
;
A
#
# COMPACT_ATOMS: atom_id res chain seq x y z
N MET A 1 -13.54 19.65 -10.21
CA MET A 1 -12.05 19.77 -10.18
C MET A 1 -11.53 20.10 -11.57
N LYS A 2 -10.65 21.10 -11.71
CA LYS A 2 -10.04 21.45 -13.02
C LYS A 2 -8.79 20.58 -13.22
N THR A 3 -8.97 19.40 -13.80
CA THR A 3 -7.91 18.40 -14.00
C THR A 3 -6.98 18.80 -15.16
N ASN A 4 -5.67 18.69 -14.95
CA ASN A 4 -4.70 18.90 -16.03
C ASN A 4 -4.55 17.62 -16.87
N HIS A 5 -5.41 17.47 -17.88
CA HIS A 5 -5.49 16.26 -18.71
C HIS A 5 -4.18 15.98 -19.47
N ARG A 6 -3.51 17.00 -20.01
CA ARG A 6 -2.26 16.79 -20.78
C ARG A 6 -1.15 16.22 -19.89
N LEU A 7 -0.93 16.84 -18.73
CA LEU A 7 0.08 16.37 -17.77
C LEU A 7 -0.31 14.98 -17.25
N GLY A 8 -1.59 14.79 -16.90
CA GLY A 8 -2.10 13.49 -16.45
C GLY A 8 -1.85 12.35 -17.45
N GLY A 9 -2.08 12.61 -18.74
CA GLY A 9 -1.81 11.64 -19.80
C GLY A 9 -0.33 11.25 -19.91
N ILE A 10 0.58 12.24 -19.86
CA ILE A 10 2.02 11.99 -19.90
C ILE A 10 2.48 11.16 -18.68
N LEU A 11 2.09 11.58 -17.47
CA LEU A 11 2.48 10.90 -16.24
C LEU A 11 1.91 9.47 -16.17
N ALA A 12 0.66 9.28 -16.60
CA ALA A 12 0.04 7.96 -16.66
C ALA A 12 0.71 7.04 -17.69
N SER A 13 1.18 7.57 -18.83
CA SER A 13 1.95 6.79 -19.81
C SER A 13 3.29 6.33 -19.24
N ILE A 14 4.00 7.21 -18.53
CA ILE A 14 5.26 6.85 -17.82
C ILE A 14 4.98 5.78 -16.77
N ALA A 15 3.97 5.97 -15.92
CA ALA A 15 3.58 5.01 -14.90
C ALA A 15 3.16 3.65 -15.48
N ALA A 16 2.51 3.64 -16.65
CA ALA A 16 2.14 2.42 -17.37
C ALA A 16 3.37 1.61 -17.81
N LEU A 17 4.36 2.29 -18.41
CA LEU A 17 5.61 1.64 -18.82
C LEU A 17 6.38 1.10 -17.60
N MET A 18 6.47 1.86 -16.52
CA MET A 18 7.10 1.41 -15.28
C MET A 18 6.37 0.19 -14.70
N GLY A 19 5.04 0.22 -14.68
CA GLY A 19 4.22 -0.87 -14.14
C GLY A 19 4.33 -2.15 -14.96
N ILE A 20 4.20 -2.08 -16.27
CA ILE A 20 4.25 -3.26 -17.12
C ILE A 20 5.70 -3.71 -17.30
N ILE A 21 6.53 -2.90 -17.95
CA ILE A 21 7.88 -3.31 -18.34
C ILE A 21 8.79 -3.41 -17.11
N GLY A 22 8.74 -2.43 -16.20
CA GLY A 22 9.61 -2.40 -15.03
C GLY A 22 9.42 -3.62 -14.12
N HIS A 23 8.18 -4.01 -13.82
CA HIS A 23 7.93 -5.20 -12.98
C HIS A 23 8.29 -6.50 -13.71
N TYR A 24 8.03 -6.63 -15.01
CA TYR A 24 8.49 -7.79 -15.77
C TYR A 24 10.01 -7.94 -15.75
N VAL A 25 10.72 -6.85 -16.04
CA VAL A 25 12.19 -6.87 -16.08
C VAL A 25 12.76 -7.21 -14.70
N LEU A 26 12.28 -6.57 -13.63
CA LEU A 26 12.77 -6.87 -12.29
C LEU A 26 12.42 -8.28 -11.86
N PHE A 27 11.19 -8.74 -12.12
CA PHE A 27 10.77 -10.09 -11.76
C PHE A 27 11.64 -11.15 -12.44
N LEU A 28 11.80 -11.09 -13.76
CA LEU A 28 12.58 -12.07 -14.51
C LEU A 28 14.07 -12.10 -14.10
N ASN A 29 14.63 -10.96 -13.71
CA ASN A 29 16.05 -10.90 -13.31
C ASN A 29 16.32 -11.28 -11.86
N TRP A 30 15.32 -11.16 -10.96
CA TRP A 30 15.54 -11.26 -9.53
C TRP A 30 14.76 -12.39 -8.83
N TYR A 31 13.72 -12.94 -9.44
CA TYR A 31 12.89 -13.96 -8.81
C TYR A 31 13.69 -15.21 -8.42
N GLU A 32 14.45 -15.79 -9.36
CA GLU A 32 15.26 -16.98 -9.09
C GLU A 32 16.36 -16.70 -8.05
N LYS A 33 16.99 -15.53 -8.12
CA LYS A 33 17.98 -15.12 -7.12
C LYS A 33 17.36 -15.06 -5.72
N GLY A 34 16.16 -14.49 -5.60
CA GLY A 34 15.43 -14.46 -4.35
C GLY A 34 15.13 -15.84 -3.80
N MET A 35 14.62 -16.74 -4.65
CA MET A 35 14.25 -18.09 -4.24
C MET A 35 15.44 -18.96 -3.82
N ASN A 36 16.61 -18.75 -4.44
CA ASN A 36 17.80 -19.56 -4.20
C ASN A 36 18.71 -19.02 -3.09
N THR A 37 18.36 -17.87 -2.50
CA THR A 37 19.14 -17.26 -1.41
C THR A 37 18.62 -17.78 -0.07
N PRO A 38 19.50 -18.36 0.79
CA PRO A 38 19.12 -18.76 2.13
C PRO A 38 18.59 -17.57 2.94
N THR A 39 17.51 -17.77 3.66
CA THR A 39 16.88 -16.71 4.46
C THR A 39 17.30 -16.82 5.93
N ALA A 40 17.64 -15.69 6.56
CA ALA A 40 17.97 -15.63 7.97
C ALA A 40 16.72 -15.76 8.87
N GLU A 41 15.54 -15.39 8.35
CA GLU A 41 14.29 -15.47 9.09
C GLU A 41 13.39 -16.59 8.53
N PRO A 42 12.95 -17.54 9.36
CA PRO A 42 12.03 -18.59 8.93
C PRO A 42 10.76 -18.03 8.30
N GLY A 43 10.36 -18.56 7.15
CA GLY A 43 9.19 -18.12 6.40
C GLY A 43 9.44 -17.06 5.33
N CYS A 44 10.61 -16.42 5.28
CA CYS A 44 10.97 -15.48 4.22
C CYS A 44 11.08 -16.16 2.85
N GLU A 45 11.46 -17.43 2.78
CA GLU A 45 11.45 -18.25 1.57
C GLU A 45 10.05 -18.39 0.97
N ILE A 46 9.02 -18.48 1.82
CA ILE A 46 7.62 -18.50 1.37
C ILE A 46 7.23 -17.12 0.81
N LEU A 47 7.66 -16.04 1.47
CA LEU A 47 7.41 -14.68 1.00
C LEU A 47 8.05 -14.46 -0.37
N LEU A 48 9.29 -14.87 -0.58
CA LEU A 48 9.97 -14.73 -1.87
C LEU A 48 9.33 -15.61 -2.94
N LYS A 49 8.94 -16.84 -2.61
CA LYS A 49 8.40 -17.79 -3.57
C LYS A 49 7.00 -17.47 -4.05
N TYR A 50 6.10 -17.06 -3.14
CA TYR A 50 4.68 -16.88 -3.45
C TYR A 50 4.25 -15.42 -3.51
N ILE A 51 4.80 -14.57 -2.65
CA ILE A 51 4.37 -13.19 -2.54
C ILE A 51 5.05 -12.31 -3.58
N HIS A 52 6.30 -12.60 -3.95
CA HIS A 52 6.96 -11.84 -5.01
C HIS A 52 6.19 -11.88 -6.34
N PRO A 53 5.72 -13.05 -6.86
CA PRO A 53 4.86 -13.07 -8.04
C PRO A 53 3.57 -12.25 -7.88
N ILE A 54 2.91 -12.33 -6.72
CA ILE A 54 1.68 -11.58 -6.44
C ILE A 54 1.96 -10.07 -6.48
N LEU A 55 3.06 -9.62 -5.88
CA LEU A 55 3.44 -8.20 -5.87
C LEU A 55 3.83 -7.70 -7.27
N ALA A 56 4.52 -8.53 -8.07
CA ALA A 56 4.80 -8.22 -9.46
C ALA A 56 3.48 -8.08 -10.28
N ASN A 57 2.49 -8.96 -10.03
CA ASN A 57 1.19 -8.88 -10.65
C ASN A 57 0.44 -7.59 -10.27
N PHE A 58 0.52 -7.13 -9.01
CA PHE A 58 -0.03 -5.83 -8.61
C PHE A 58 0.63 -4.67 -9.35
N GLY A 59 1.94 -4.72 -9.54
CA GLY A 59 2.65 -3.72 -10.31
C GLY A 59 2.26 -3.71 -11.79
N ILE A 60 2.13 -4.88 -12.41
CA ILE A 60 1.67 -5.02 -13.80
C ILE A 60 0.22 -4.55 -13.94
N LEU A 61 -0.67 -4.96 -13.02
CA LEU A 61 -2.06 -4.49 -12.99
C LEU A 61 -2.13 -2.97 -12.88
N ALA A 62 -1.34 -2.38 -11.99
CA ALA A 62 -1.24 -0.93 -11.89
C ALA A 62 -0.82 -0.29 -13.21
N GLY A 63 0.16 -0.86 -13.89
CA GLY A 63 0.61 -0.42 -15.21
C GLY A 63 -0.51 -0.45 -16.25
N VAL A 64 -1.32 -1.52 -16.29
CA VAL A 64 -2.51 -1.62 -17.17
C VAL A 64 -3.54 -0.54 -16.82
N LEU A 65 -3.84 -0.33 -15.53
CA LEU A 65 -4.76 0.72 -15.10
C LEU A 65 -4.25 2.12 -15.49
N PHE A 66 -2.95 2.37 -15.35
CA PHE A 66 -2.34 3.62 -15.82
C PHE A 66 -2.39 3.78 -17.34
N ALA A 67 -2.23 2.71 -18.13
CA ALA A 67 -2.38 2.78 -19.59
C ALA A 67 -3.81 3.18 -19.99
N VAL A 68 -4.81 2.59 -19.36
CA VAL A 68 -6.22 2.97 -19.55
C VAL A 68 -6.46 4.41 -19.10
N SER A 69 -5.87 4.81 -17.97
CA SER A 69 -5.96 6.17 -17.45
C SER A 69 -5.34 7.19 -18.41
N ALA A 70 -4.18 6.87 -19.02
CA ALA A 70 -3.52 7.71 -20.02
C ALA A 70 -4.44 7.96 -21.23
N TYR A 71 -5.06 6.89 -21.75
CA TYR A 71 -6.07 7.03 -22.80
C TYR A 71 -7.21 7.96 -22.36
N GLY A 72 -7.74 7.76 -21.15
CA GLY A 72 -8.79 8.60 -20.60
C GLY A 72 -8.39 10.08 -20.50
N PHE A 73 -7.18 10.37 -20.05
CA PHE A 73 -6.65 11.73 -19.98
C PHE A 73 -6.53 12.36 -21.37
N PHE A 74 -5.96 11.68 -22.36
CA PHE A 74 -5.85 12.19 -23.73
C PHE A 74 -7.21 12.43 -24.37
N LYS A 75 -8.23 11.65 -24.00
CA LYS A 75 -9.62 11.85 -24.41
C LYS A 75 -10.44 12.75 -23.49
N LYS A 76 -9.78 13.42 -22.50
CA LYS A 76 -10.40 14.34 -21.52
C LYS A 76 -11.60 13.73 -20.78
N LYS A 77 -11.51 12.42 -20.43
CA LYS A 77 -12.56 11.72 -19.68
C LYS A 77 -12.46 12.01 -18.19
N ASP A 78 -13.59 12.23 -17.52
CA ASP A 78 -13.65 12.58 -16.09
C ASP A 78 -13.17 11.46 -15.16
N TRP A 79 -13.35 10.20 -15.56
CA TRP A 79 -12.91 9.04 -14.79
C TRP A 79 -11.39 8.81 -14.80
N ALA A 80 -10.64 9.45 -15.72
CA ALA A 80 -9.21 9.19 -15.89
C ALA A 80 -8.39 9.47 -14.62
N PHE A 81 -8.71 10.56 -13.91
CA PHE A 81 -8.04 10.90 -12.67
C PHE A 81 -8.35 9.89 -11.54
N LEU A 82 -9.63 9.53 -11.35
CA LEU A 82 -10.01 8.51 -10.38
C LEU A 82 -9.28 7.18 -10.63
N LEU A 83 -9.20 6.76 -11.89
CA LEU A 83 -8.51 5.52 -12.24
C LEU A 83 -7.02 5.58 -11.94
N SER A 84 -6.36 6.74 -12.11
CA SER A 84 -4.96 6.95 -11.70
C SER A 84 -4.79 6.86 -10.19
N VAL A 85 -5.74 7.41 -9.42
CA VAL A 85 -5.75 7.31 -7.95
C VAL A 85 -5.88 5.85 -7.50
N ILE A 86 -6.73 5.09 -8.16
CA ILE A 86 -6.88 3.65 -7.88
C ILE A 86 -5.60 2.89 -8.27
N ALA A 87 -5.00 3.21 -9.42
CA ALA A 87 -3.82 2.52 -9.94
C ALA A 87 -2.58 2.71 -9.05
N ILE A 88 -2.42 3.88 -8.42
CA ILE A 88 -1.24 4.16 -7.58
C ILE A 88 -1.18 3.28 -6.33
N VAL A 89 -2.33 2.82 -5.82
CA VAL A 89 -2.41 1.99 -4.61
C VAL A 89 -1.68 0.65 -4.80
N PRO A 90 -2.04 -0.20 -5.79
CA PRO A 90 -1.30 -1.43 -6.05
C PRO A 90 0.12 -1.18 -6.58
N ALA A 91 0.38 -0.06 -7.27
CA ALA A 91 1.73 0.30 -7.72
C ALA A 91 2.71 0.47 -6.54
N LEU A 92 2.31 1.22 -5.52
CA LEU A 92 3.13 1.45 -4.32
C LEU A 92 3.31 0.17 -3.52
N LEU A 93 2.26 -0.64 -3.34
CA LEU A 93 2.36 -1.92 -2.64
C LEU A 93 3.31 -2.87 -3.38
N GLY A 94 3.11 -3.08 -4.69
CA GLY A 94 3.88 -4.00 -5.51
C GLY A 94 5.36 -3.64 -5.60
N SER A 95 5.70 -2.36 -5.52
CA SER A 95 7.08 -1.89 -5.56
C SER A 95 7.76 -1.74 -4.19
N TRP A 96 6.99 -1.65 -3.10
CA TRP A 96 7.56 -1.49 -1.75
C TRP A 96 7.79 -2.81 -1.04
N PHE A 97 6.73 -3.64 -0.88
CA PHE A 97 6.77 -4.76 0.05
C PHE A 97 7.76 -5.86 -0.36
N VAL A 98 7.97 -6.09 -1.64
CA VAL A 98 8.94 -7.10 -2.14
C VAL A 98 10.36 -6.85 -1.63
N ASN A 99 10.73 -5.59 -1.33
CA ASN A 99 12.04 -5.28 -0.77
C ASN A 99 12.24 -5.81 0.65
N VAL A 100 11.16 -5.99 1.42
CA VAL A 100 11.25 -6.47 2.82
C VAL A 100 11.85 -7.87 2.89
N PRO A 101 11.31 -8.91 2.23
CA PRO A 101 11.93 -10.24 2.23
C PRO A 101 13.28 -10.27 1.53
N TYR A 102 13.56 -9.42 0.52
CA TYR A 102 14.88 -9.30 -0.08
C TYR A 102 15.91 -8.83 0.94
N MET A 103 15.64 -7.74 1.66
CA MET A 103 16.55 -7.26 2.71
C MET A 103 16.73 -8.27 3.85
N ALA A 104 15.68 -8.98 4.25
CA ALA A 104 15.75 -10.03 5.26
C ALA A 104 16.63 -11.21 4.81
N SER A 105 16.78 -11.42 3.51
CA SER A 105 17.67 -12.44 2.91
C SER A 105 19.07 -11.90 2.55
N GLY A 106 19.40 -10.65 2.92
CA GLY A 106 20.67 -10.02 2.56
C GLY A 106 20.80 -9.60 1.10
N LEU A 107 19.71 -9.63 0.34
CA LEU A 107 19.67 -9.18 -1.05
C LEU A 107 19.38 -7.66 -1.14
N PRO A 108 19.83 -6.98 -2.20
CA PRO A 108 19.57 -5.57 -2.39
C PRO A 108 18.08 -5.31 -2.64
N PRO A 109 17.52 -4.20 -2.12
CA PRO A 109 16.12 -3.82 -2.30
C PRO A 109 15.85 -3.22 -3.69
N VAL A 110 15.97 -4.03 -4.72
CA VAL A 110 15.98 -3.59 -6.13
C VAL A 110 14.69 -2.93 -6.60
N TYR A 111 13.56 -3.24 -5.98
CA TYR A 111 12.28 -2.64 -6.35
C TYR A 111 12.13 -1.17 -5.90
N PHE A 112 13.03 -0.66 -5.07
CA PHE A 112 13.06 0.78 -4.77
C PHE A 112 13.32 1.65 -5.99
N ILE A 113 13.90 1.10 -7.07
CA ILE A 113 14.03 1.78 -8.36
C ILE A 113 12.65 2.12 -8.99
N LEU A 114 11.60 1.36 -8.68
CA LEU A 114 10.23 1.66 -9.08
C LEU A 114 9.46 2.41 -7.99
N PHE A 115 9.68 2.07 -6.72
CA PHE A 115 8.95 2.65 -5.60
C PHE A 115 9.12 4.17 -5.50
N TRP A 116 10.34 4.68 -5.48
CA TRP A 116 10.56 6.12 -5.35
C TRP A 116 9.98 6.95 -6.51
N PRO A 117 10.13 6.54 -7.79
CA PRO A 117 9.40 7.18 -8.87
C PRO A 117 7.87 7.12 -8.70
N TYR A 118 7.29 6.02 -8.19
CA TYR A 118 5.85 5.98 -7.91
C TYR A 118 5.43 6.94 -6.79
N VAL A 119 6.24 7.09 -5.75
CA VAL A 119 6.01 8.11 -4.72
C VAL A 119 6.03 9.51 -5.33
N LEU A 120 6.99 9.81 -6.20
CA LEU A 120 7.01 11.08 -6.93
C LEU A 120 5.77 11.26 -7.80
N LEU A 121 5.40 10.23 -8.57
CA LEU A 121 4.20 10.25 -9.40
C LEU A 121 2.93 10.45 -8.57
N TYR A 122 2.84 9.86 -7.38
CA TYR A 122 1.74 10.09 -6.44
C TYR A 122 1.56 11.59 -6.17
N PHE A 123 2.62 12.28 -5.75
CA PHE A 123 2.54 13.72 -5.49
C PHE A 123 2.21 14.54 -6.75
N LEU A 124 2.81 14.19 -7.88
CA LEU A 124 2.54 14.88 -9.15
C LEU A 124 1.08 14.70 -9.59
N PHE A 125 0.52 13.50 -9.49
CA PHE A 125 -0.89 13.27 -9.78
C PHE A 125 -1.81 14.07 -8.85
N MET A 126 -1.55 14.03 -7.53
CA MET A 126 -2.42 14.70 -6.56
C MET A 126 -2.35 16.22 -6.69
N ILE A 127 -1.14 16.78 -6.65
CA ILE A 127 -0.95 18.23 -6.58
C ILE A 127 -1.06 18.88 -7.96
N SER A 128 -0.38 18.33 -8.98
CA SER A 128 -0.24 18.99 -10.28
C SER A 128 -1.36 18.63 -11.26
N VAL A 129 -1.87 17.40 -11.23
CA VAL A 129 -2.95 16.95 -12.11
C VAL A 129 -4.32 17.20 -11.47
N GLY A 130 -4.56 16.68 -10.27
CA GLY A 130 -5.84 16.72 -9.58
C GLY A 130 -6.11 18.00 -8.80
N LYS A 131 -5.08 18.84 -8.57
CA LYS A 131 -5.18 20.05 -7.74
C LYS A 131 -5.72 19.79 -6.33
N ILE A 132 -5.35 18.66 -5.75
CA ILE A 132 -5.69 18.29 -4.38
C ILE A 132 -4.79 19.04 -3.40
N SER A 133 -5.33 19.46 -2.27
CA SER A 133 -4.56 20.17 -1.24
C SER A 133 -3.46 19.28 -0.66
N TRP A 134 -2.38 19.90 -0.18
CA TRP A 134 -1.28 19.19 0.48
C TRP A 134 -1.74 18.40 1.70
N SER A 135 -2.63 18.97 2.53
CA SER A 135 -3.15 18.29 3.72
C SER A 135 -3.87 17.00 3.38
N ARG A 136 -4.75 17.01 2.36
CA ARG A 136 -5.43 15.80 1.88
C ARG A 136 -4.47 14.80 1.27
N THR A 137 -3.50 15.28 0.49
CA THR A 137 -2.49 14.42 -0.12
C THR A 137 -1.64 13.72 0.94
N LEU A 138 -1.21 14.43 1.99
CA LEU A 138 -0.47 13.83 3.08
C LEU A 138 -1.32 12.88 3.93
N LEU A 139 -2.56 13.25 4.25
CA LEU A 139 -3.47 12.35 4.96
C LEU A 139 -3.68 11.04 4.18
N ALA A 140 -3.91 11.13 2.87
CA ALA A 140 -4.05 9.95 2.02
C ALA A 140 -2.76 9.13 1.92
N LEU A 141 -1.58 9.76 1.99
CA LEU A 141 -0.31 9.04 2.09
C LEU A 141 -0.24 8.21 3.38
N PHE A 142 -0.60 8.77 4.52
CA PHE A 142 -0.61 8.04 5.80
C PHE A 142 -1.64 6.90 5.83
N THR A 143 -2.82 7.09 5.25
CA THR A 143 -3.80 6.00 5.10
C THR A 143 -3.29 4.92 4.13
N GLY A 144 -2.54 5.30 3.10
CA GLY A 144 -1.85 4.38 2.18
C GLY A 144 -0.72 3.60 2.88
N ILE A 145 -0.01 4.21 3.82
CA ILE A 145 0.98 3.51 4.66
C ILE A 145 0.29 2.48 5.55
N ALA A 146 -0.84 2.83 6.17
CA ALA A 146 -1.64 1.86 6.94
C ALA A 146 -2.09 0.68 6.08
N TYR A 147 -2.56 0.93 4.86
CA TYR A 147 -2.88 -0.10 3.87
C TYR A 147 -1.71 -1.07 3.64
N ILE A 148 -0.50 -0.55 3.40
CA ILE A 148 0.70 -1.36 3.14
C ILE A 148 1.08 -2.18 4.38
N PHE A 149 1.02 -1.59 5.57
CA PHE A 149 1.39 -2.29 6.81
C PHE A 149 0.36 -3.34 7.21
N CYS A 150 -0.93 -3.12 7.00
CA CYS A 150 -1.95 -4.15 7.17
C CYS A 150 -1.72 -5.33 6.20
N TRP A 151 -1.37 -5.06 4.93
CA TRP A 151 -0.94 -6.10 3.99
C TRP A 151 0.24 -6.89 4.54
N MET A 152 1.28 -6.21 5.01
CA MET A 152 2.46 -6.84 5.60
C MET A 152 2.09 -7.79 6.75
N ASN A 153 1.23 -7.35 7.67
CA ASN A 153 0.78 -8.15 8.79
C ASN A 153 -0.03 -9.38 8.35
N GLY A 154 -0.92 -9.24 7.37
CA GLY A 154 -1.70 -10.33 6.81
C GLY A 154 -0.81 -11.41 6.16
N ILE A 155 0.15 -10.99 5.34
CA ILE A 155 1.10 -11.90 4.69
C ILE A 155 2.01 -12.58 5.70
N ALA A 156 2.53 -11.83 6.66
CA ALA A 156 3.41 -12.38 7.69
C ALA A 156 2.66 -13.37 8.60
N SER A 157 1.40 -13.09 8.94
CA SER A 157 0.54 -14.03 9.67
C SER A 157 0.34 -15.32 8.88
N THR A 158 0.08 -15.23 7.58
CA THR A 158 -0.06 -16.38 6.69
C THR A 158 1.21 -17.22 6.66
N SER A 159 2.37 -16.60 6.47
CA SER A 159 3.67 -17.28 6.47
C SER A 159 3.91 -18.00 7.80
N ARG A 160 3.70 -17.34 8.94
CA ARG A 160 3.91 -17.95 10.27
C ARG A 160 2.88 -19.02 10.61
N THR A 161 1.67 -18.94 10.10
CA THR A 161 0.69 -20.04 10.21
C THR A 161 1.23 -21.30 9.53
N ILE A 162 1.84 -21.16 8.35
CA ILE A 162 2.39 -22.29 7.59
C ILE A 162 3.68 -22.84 8.25
N THR A 163 4.55 -21.97 8.77
CA THR A 163 5.87 -22.37 9.29
C THR A 163 5.88 -22.78 10.75
N HIS A 164 5.04 -22.17 11.59
CA HIS A 164 5.03 -22.39 13.04
C HIS A 164 3.72 -22.98 13.58
N GLY A 165 2.63 -22.91 12.81
CA GLY A 165 1.33 -23.44 13.21
C GLY A 165 0.69 -22.74 14.42
N SER A 166 1.14 -21.54 14.80
CA SER A 166 0.61 -20.82 15.95
C SER A 166 -0.84 -20.40 15.72
N PRO A 167 -1.79 -20.73 16.63
CA PRO A 167 -3.21 -20.44 16.47
C PRO A 167 -3.52 -18.95 16.33
N ILE A 168 -2.77 -18.06 16.99
CA ILE A 168 -3.01 -16.62 16.94
C ILE A 168 -2.81 -16.07 15.53
N PHE A 169 -1.80 -16.54 14.80
CA PHE A 169 -1.55 -16.10 13.43
C PHE A 169 -2.67 -16.55 12.48
N ALA A 170 -3.15 -17.79 12.63
CA ALA A 170 -4.27 -18.30 11.86
C ALA A 170 -5.57 -17.52 12.12
N LEU A 171 -5.81 -17.13 13.37
CA LEU A 171 -7.00 -16.38 13.77
C LEU A 171 -7.04 -14.98 13.15
N VAL A 172 -5.91 -14.26 13.13
CA VAL A 172 -5.89 -12.83 12.80
C VAL A 172 -5.62 -12.54 11.32
N GLN A 173 -5.05 -13.48 10.55
CA GLN A 173 -4.55 -13.22 9.18
C GLN A 173 -5.57 -12.57 8.24
N HIS A 174 -6.81 -13.06 8.22
CA HIS A 174 -7.84 -12.55 7.30
C HIS A 174 -8.33 -11.16 7.69
N LEU A 175 -8.34 -10.82 8.97
CA LEU A 175 -8.76 -9.52 9.46
C LEU A 175 -7.78 -8.42 9.05
N HIS A 176 -6.47 -8.72 8.98
CA HIS A 176 -5.48 -7.80 8.42
C HIS A 176 -5.75 -7.48 6.95
N PHE A 177 -6.17 -8.47 6.13
CA PHE A 177 -6.52 -8.21 4.73
C PHE A 177 -7.81 -7.40 4.59
N LEU A 178 -8.80 -7.60 5.47
CA LEU A 178 -10.00 -6.77 5.50
C LEU A 178 -9.68 -5.33 5.91
N ALA A 179 -8.85 -5.14 6.93
CA ALA A 179 -8.36 -3.81 7.32
C ALA A 179 -7.57 -3.14 6.17
N MET A 180 -6.72 -3.90 5.48
CA MET A 180 -6.01 -3.44 4.28
C MET A 180 -6.97 -2.93 3.21
N LEU A 181 -7.97 -3.72 2.81
CA LEU A 181 -8.94 -3.32 1.78
C LEU A 181 -9.72 -2.07 2.20
N ALA A 182 -10.09 -1.98 3.47
CA ALA A 182 -10.75 -0.81 4.02
C ALA A 182 -9.84 0.44 3.95
N TRP A 183 -8.57 0.34 4.33
CA TRP A 183 -7.61 1.43 4.20
C TRP A 183 -7.35 1.84 2.75
N ALA A 184 -7.33 0.89 1.80
CA ALA A 184 -7.25 1.22 0.37
C ALA A 184 -8.43 2.08 -0.08
N ALA A 185 -9.65 1.69 0.31
CA ALA A 185 -10.87 2.45 0.01
C ALA A 185 -10.88 3.83 0.69
N VAL A 186 -10.42 3.92 1.95
CA VAL A 186 -10.25 5.18 2.68
C VAL A 186 -9.27 6.10 1.95
N THR A 187 -8.13 5.59 1.51
CA THR A 187 -7.11 6.38 0.77
C THR A 187 -7.72 7.01 -0.48
N VAL A 188 -8.44 6.23 -1.28
CA VAL A 188 -9.15 6.74 -2.47
C VAL A 188 -10.24 7.74 -2.06
N GLY A 189 -11.02 7.43 -1.02
CA GLY A 189 -12.09 8.29 -0.53
C GLY A 189 -11.59 9.65 -0.06
N VAL A 190 -10.50 9.71 0.70
CA VAL A 190 -9.86 10.96 1.14
C VAL A 190 -9.42 11.80 -0.06
N LEU A 191 -8.86 11.20 -1.10
CA LEU A 191 -8.37 11.92 -2.27
C LEU A 191 -9.51 12.43 -3.16
N MET A 192 -10.58 11.66 -3.30
CA MET A 192 -11.65 12.00 -4.25
C MET A 192 -12.71 12.90 -3.64
N LYS A 193 -13.44 12.42 -2.66
CA LYS A 193 -14.51 13.17 -1.99
C LYS A 193 -14.74 12.61 -0.60
N PRO A 194 -14.10 13.18 0.42
CA PRO A 194 -14.29 12.73 1.79
C PRO A 194 -15.77 12.91 2.18
N ARG A 195 -16.39 11.79 2.55
CA ARG A 195 -17.77 11.73 3.04
C ARG A 195 -17.75 11.01 4.39
N GLU A 196 -18.83 11.06 5.12
CA GLU A 196 -18.97 10.39 6.41
C GLU A 196 -18.57 8.90 6.37
N TRP A 197 -18.98 8.17 5.33
CA TRP A 197 -18.59 6.76 5.18
C TRP A 197 -17.06 6.53 5.17
N VAL A 198 -16.29 7.50 4.65
CA VAL A 198 -14.80 7.41 4.64
C VAL A 198 -14.28 7.45 6.07
N TRP A 199 -14.84 8.33 6.90
CA TRP A 199 -14.48 8.42 8.31
C TRP A 199 -14.87 7.14 9.07
N VAL A 200 -16.11 6.65 8.89
CA VAL A 200 -16.60 5.41 9.53
C VAL A 200 -15.73 4.23 9.13
N LEU A 201 -15.40 4.11 7.84
CA LEU A 201 -14.55 3.02 7.34
C LEU A 201 -13.12 3.11 7.89
N ALA A 202 -12.56 4.33 8.00
CA ALA A 202 -11.23 4.56 8.56
C ALA A 202 -11.15 4.15 10.05
N VAL A 203 -12.15 4.54 10.84
CA VAL A 203 -12.26 4.13 12.25
C VAL A 203 -12.38 2.62 12.35
N SER A 204 -13.26 2.00 11.55
CA SER A 204 -13.46 0.55 11.56
C SER A 204 -12.17 -0.20 11.18
N ALA A 205 -11.47 0.24 10.14
CA ALA A 205 -10.21 -0.35 9.72
C ALA A 205 -9.12 -0.20 10.79
N GLY A 206 -9.02 0.98 11.39
CA GLY A 206 -8.03 1.25 12.43
C GLY A 206 -8.27 0.42 13.69
N LEU A 207 -9.51 0.34 14.17
CA LEU A 207 -9.88 -0.48 15.33
C LEU A 207 -9.68 -1.97 15.06
N THR A 208 -10.01 -2.44 13.85
CA THR A 208 -9.75 -3.84 13.44
C THR A 208 -8.25 -4.12 13.53
N GLU A 209 -7.40 -3.28 12.94
CA GLU A 209 -5.95 -3.49 12.98
C GLU A 209 -5.39 -3.39 14.40
N LEU A 210 -5.90 -2.51 15.27
CA LEU A 210 -5.50 -2.49 16.67
C LEU A 210 -5.84 -3.79 17.38
N ALA A 211 -7.04 -4.32 17.17
CA ALA A 211 -7.49 -5.56 17.80
C ALA A 211 -6.66 -6.78 17.41
N VAL A 212 -6.21 -6.86 16.16
CA VAL A 212 -5.47 -8.03 15.64
C VAL A 212 -3.96 -7.82 15.54
N GLY A 213 -3.51 -6.61 15.26
CA GLY A 213 -2.09 -6.28 15.07
C GLY A 213 -1.31 -6.19 16.37
N ILE A 214 -1.95 -5.75 17.48
CA ILE A 214 -1.28 -5.72 18.78
C ILE A 214 -0.93 -7.14 19.26
N PRO A 215 -1.86 -8.12 19.32
CA PRO A 215 -1.51 -9.50 19.69
C PRO A 215 -0.44 -10.09 18.76
N LEU A 216 -0.54 -9.87 17.45
CA LEU A 216 0.46 -10.32 16.49
C LEU A 216 1.84 -9.75 16.78
N ALA A 217 1.94 -8.45 17.04
CA ALA A 217 3.19 -7.77 17.32
C ALA A 217 3.83 -8.25 18.63
N VAL A 218 3.02 -8.47 19.67
CA VAL A 218 3.47 -8.98 20.97
C VAL A 218 4.01 -10.40 20.83
N GLU A 219 3.23 -11.32 20.24
CA GLU A 219 3.62 -12.71 20.03
C GLU A 219 4.92 -12.79 19.22
N THR A 220 5.04 -12.00 18.15
CA THR A 220 6.23 -12.01 17.32
C THR A 220 7.44 -11.41 18.03
N ALA A 221 7.25 -10.36 18.83
CA ALA A 221 8.34 -9.79 19.62
C ALA A 221 8.87 -10.77 20.67
N GLN A 222 7.99 -11.54 21.29
CA GLN A 222 8.37 -12.60 22.23
C GLN A 222 9.15 -13.72 21.55
N GLN A 223 8.70 -14.17 20.37
CA GLN A 223 9.38 -15.23 19.60
C GLN A 223 10.79 -14.80 19.10
N LEU A 224 10.94 -13.54 18.70
CA LEU A 224 12.19 -13.03 18.14
C LEU A 224 13.15 -12.45 19.19
N GLY A 225 12.67 -12.17 20.41
CA GLY A 225 13.46 -11.49 21.45
C GLY A 225 13.84 -10.04 21.10
N ARG A 226 13.12 -9.42 20.14
CA ARG A 226 13.36 -8.05 19.67
C ARG A 226 12.06 -7.37 19.24
N PHE A 227 12.12 -6.04 19.02
CA PHE A 227 10.98 -5.29 18.49
C PHE A 227 10.48 -5.91 17.18
N SER A 228 9.17 -6.10 17.11
CA SER A 228 8.51 -6.66 15.93
C SER A 228 8.10 -5.56 14.95
N LEU A 229 8.50 -5.70 13.68
CA LEU A 229 8.04 -4.81 12.61
C LEU A 229 6.52 -4.85 12.43
N PHE A 230 5.85 -5.90 12.89
CA PHE A 230 4.38 -6.00 12.86
C PHE A 230 3.67 -4.98 13.76
N ALA A 231 4.40 -4.36 14.69
CA ALA A 231 3.89 -3.22 15.47
C ALA A 231 3.67 -1.95 14.63
N LEU A 232 4.27 -1.84 13.43
CA LEU A 232 4.14 -0.64 12.59
C LEU A 232 2.69 -0.41 12.13
N ALA A 233 1.95 -1.47 11.82
CA ALA A 233 0.55 -1.35 11.42
C ALA A 233 -0.34 -0.80 12.55
N PRO A 234 -0.41 -1.42 13.76
CA PRO A 234 -1.22 -0.88 14.84
C PRO A 234 -0.74 0.50 15.31
N ILE A 235 0.55 0.81 15.31
CA ILE A 235 1.06 2.15 15.67
C ILE A 235 0.56 3.20 14.67
N THR A 236 0.66 2.91 13.36
CA THR A 236 0.16 3.81 12.32
C THR A 236 -1.35 4.00 12.42
N CYS A 237 -2.09 2.91 12.64
CA CYS A 237 -3.55 2.96 12.81
C CYS A 237 -3.95 3.75 14.06
N LEU A 238 -3.23 3.60 15.17
CA LEU A 238 -3.47 4.40 16.38
C LEU A 238 -3.27 5.89 16.11
N GLY A 239 -2.18 6.26 15.43
CA GLY A 239 -1.93 7.65 15.04
C GLY A 239 -3.04 8.22 14.16
N LEU A 240 -3.53 7.44 13.18
CA LEU A 240 -4.65 7.84 12.34
C LEU A 240 -5.96 7.96 13.13
N ILE A 241 -6.26 7.05 14.06
CA ILE A 241 -7.42 7.15 14.94
C ILE A 241 -7.36 8.45 15.77
N VAL A 242 -6.20 8.79 16.32
CA VAL A 242 -6.04 10.07 17.03
C VAL A 242 -6.38 11.26 16.13
N VAL A 243 -5.91 11.25 14.87
CA VAL A 243 -6.25 12.31 13.89
C VAL A 243 -7.76 12.35 13.60
N LEU A 244 -8.40 11.18 13.46
CA LEU A 244 -9.83 11.06 13.16
C LEU A 244 -10.72 11.61 14.29
N PHE A 245 -10.33 11.40 15.55
CA PHE A 245 -11.09 11.82 16.72
C PHE A 245 -10.66 13.20 17.28
N TRP A 246 -9.58 13.79 16.75
CA TRP A 246 -9.18 15.13 17.17
C TRP A 246 -10.21 16.16 16.69
N PRO A 247 -10.73 17.02 17.58
CA PRO A 247 -11.79 17.97 17.24
C PRO A 247 -11.46 18.80 15.98
N ASN A 248 -12.33 18.74 14.99
CA ASN A 248 -12.25 19.49 13.72
C ASN A 248 -10.98 19.21 12.87
N LEU A 249 -10.10 18.28 13.28
CA LEU A 249 -8.87 18.03 12.52
C LEU A 249 -9.16 17.31 11.21
N TRP A 250 -10.04 16.31 11.23
CA TRP A 250 -10.50 15.61 10.03
C TRP A 250 -11.06 16.58 8.98
N GLU A 251 -11.98 17.46 9.39
CA GLU A 251 -12.61 18.44 8.50
C GLU A 251 -11.58 19.43 7.94
N ARG A 252 -10.65 19.91 8.78
CA ARG A 252 -9.56 20.80 8.34
C ARG A 252 -8.63 20.12 7.32
N LEU A 253 -8.28 18.85 7.53
CA LEU A 253 -7.37 18.12 6.65
C LEU A 253 -8.04 17.74 5.35
N THR A 254 -9.31 17.36 5.39
CA THR A 254 -10.05 16.89 4.21
C THR A 254 -10.73 18.02 3.45
N GLY A 255 -10.98 19.17 4.10
CA GLY A 255 -11.83 20.23 3.55
C GLY A 255 -13.30 19.79 3.40
N ALA A 256 -13.72 18.78 4.16
CA ALA A 256 -15.14 18.42 4.26
C ALA A 256 -15.84 19.52 5.08
N GLU A 257 -16.86 20.13 4.51
CA GLU A 257 -17.84 20.90 5.28
C GLU A 257 -18.72 19.90 6.05
N ALA A 258 -18.96 20.20 7.32
CA ALA A 258 -19.79 19.39 8.21
C ALA A 258 -21.22 19.27 7.70
#